data_54441594f08ea4babc6125ba4d2de807
#
_entry.id   54441594f08ea4babc6125ba4d2de807
#
_cell.length_a   1.000
_cell.length_b   1.000
_cell.length_c   1.000
_cell.angle_alpha   90.00
_cell.angle_beta   90.00
_cell.angle_gamma   90.00
#
_symmetry.space_group_name_H-M   'P 1'
#
loop_
_entity.id
_entity.type
_entity.pdbx_description
1 polymer ?
#
loop_
_entity_poly.entity_id
_entity_poly.type
_entity_poly.pdbx_seq_one_letter_code
_entity_poly.pdbx_strand_id
1 'polypeptide(L)'
;VLVWYVIQVINGREDIMRERIERVVPAGAMQELFYPQFQTEIKVHGEWVNTTKPLFPGYLICDTADPRSVQQYLLRMDDFARVLSQDGQFVPLAKEEVQLIGGFTHRGDRVVPMSEALKDGDQVVVTAGPLLGHEGLIKTINRRKSTAYLELDLCGRRVTTRVGLAVLSAEQRAMRNLKKAIA
;
A
#
# COMPACT_ATOMS: atom_id res chain seq x y z
N VAL A 1 12.05 -17.10 -5.67
CA VAL A 1 10.78 -16.68 -6.29
C VAL A 1 9.88 -16.16 -5.18
N LEU A 2 9.44 -14.90 -5.27
CA LEU A 2 8.49 -14.30 -4.34
C LEU A 2 7.10 -14.87 -4.63
N VAL A 3 6.48 -15.48 -3.63
CA VAL A 3 5.09 -15.95 -3.72
C VAL A 3 4.32 -15.31 -2.56
N TRP A 4 3.53 -14.32 -2.89
CA TRP A 4 2.78 -13.55 -1.91
C TRP A 4 1.34 -14.03 -1.80
N TYR A 5 0.90 -14.21 -0.58
CA TYR A 5 -0.48 -14.50 -0.21
C TYR A 5 -1.05 -13.37 0.63
N VAL A 6 -2.35 -13.18 0.57
CA VAL A 6 -3.04 -12.18 1.37
C VAL A 6 -3.62 -12.82 2.61
N ILE A 7 -3.39 -12.22 3.77
CA ILE A 7 -4.02 -12.57 5.03
C ILE A 7 -5.07 -11.52 5.37
N GLN A 8 -6.31 -11.93 5.47
CA GLN A 8 -7.40 -11.06 5.91
C GLN A 8 -7.41 -10.96 7.42
N VAL A 9 -7.49 -9.73 7.92
CA VAL A 9 -7.61 -9.39 9.35
C VAL A 9 -8.73 -8.36 9.52
N ILE A 10 -9.03 -7.99 10.76
CA ILE A 10 -9.99 -6.91 11.03
C ILE A 10 -9.37 -5.58 10.65
N ASN A 11 -10.10 -4.79 9.85
CA ASN A 11 -9.68 -3.45 9.44
C ASN A 11 -9.35 -2.57 10.67
N GLY A 12 -8.24 -1.87 10.60
CA GLY A 12 -7.74 -1.01 11.68
C GLY A 12 -6.86 -1.74 12.70
N ARG A 13 -6.65 -3.04 12.54
CA ARG A 13 -5.79 -3.84 13.42
C ARG A 13 -4.57 -4.43 12.71
N GLU A 14 -4.22 -3.91 11.54
CA GLU A 14 -3.17 -4.47 10.69
C GLU A 14 -1.83 -4.57 11.41
N ASP A 15 -1.40 -3.51 12.08
CA ASP A 15 -0.10 -3.46 12.77
C ASP A 15 -0.04 -4.43 13.95
N ILE A 16 -1.08 -4.42 14.80
CA ILE A 16 -1.20 -5.33 15.94
C ILE A 16 -1.22 -6.79 15.46
N MET A 17 -1.96 -7.06 14.38
CA MET A 17 -2.07 -8.41 13.85
C MET A 17 -0.77 -8.87 13.20
N ARG A 18 -0.04 -8.00 12.51
CA ARG A 18 1.29 -8.30 12.00
C ARG A 18 2.22 -8.77 13.13
N GLU A 19 2.31 -8.00 14.21
CA GLU A 19 3.14 -8.36 15.36
C GLU A 19 2.72 -9.69 16.02
N ARG A 20 1.41 -9.93 16.16
CA ARG A 20 0.90 -11.18 16.75
C ARG A 20 1.18 -12.39 15.88
N ILE A 21 0.99 -12.27 14.57
CA ILE A 21 1.27 -13.33 13.61
C ILE A 21 2.76 -13.67 13.61
N GLU A 22 3.64 -12.67 13.61
CA GLU A 22 5.09 -12.87 13.66
C GLU A 22 5.55 -13.61 14.94
N ARG A 23 4.82 -13.49 16.04
CA ARG A 23 5.11 -14.23 17.28
C ARG A 23 4.63 -15.67 17.25
N VAL A 24 3.56 -15.96 16.54
CA VAL A 24 2.90 -17.27 16.50
C VAL A 24 3.44 -18.14 15.38
N VAL A 25 3.71 -17.58 14.23
CA VAL A 25 4.23 -18.27 13.05
C VAL A 25 5.74 -18.36 13.12
N PRO A 26 6.32 -19.57 13.03
CA PRO A 26 7.79 -19.72 13.06
C PRO A 26 8.48 -18.91 11.96
N ALA A 27 9.63 -18.34 12.26
CA ALA A 27 10.40 -17.51 11.35
C ALA A 27 10.77 -18.18 10.01
N GLY A 28 10.87 -19.51 9.98
CA GLY A 28 11.13 -20.27 8.76
C GLY A 28 9.91 -20.50 7.87
N ALA A 29 8.69 -20.25 8.36
CA ALA A 29 7.46 -20.46 7.62
C ALA A 29 7.07 -19.27 6.73
N MET A 30 7.63 -18.11 6.98
CA MET A 30 7.43 -16.88 6.22
C MET A 30 8.77 -16.19 5.94
N GLN A 31 8.91 -15.60 4.76
CA GLN A 31 10.06 -14.77 4.39
C GLN A 31 9.85 -13.30 4.79
N GLU A 32 8.62 -12.83 4.68
CA GLU A 32 8.21 -11.47 5.02
C GLU A 32 6.72 -11.45 5.35
N LEU A 33 6.34 -10.65 6.34
CA LEU A 33 4.95 -10.31 6.64
C LEU A 33 4.84 -8.80 6.74
N PHE A 34 3.98 -8.19 5.94
CA PHE A 34 3.80 -6.75 5.93
C PHE A 34 2.39 -6.36 5.49
N TYR A 35 2.00 -5.13 5.75
CA TYR A 35 0.87 -4.51 5.09
C TYR A 35 1.38 -3.24 4.38
N PRO A 36 1.17 -3.14 3.06
CA PRO A 36 1.63 -1.97 2.34
C PRO A 36 0.83 -0.75 2.80
N GLN A 37 1.53 0.36 2.97
CA GLN A 37 0.97 1.64 3.35
C GLN A 37 1.22 2.66 2.27
N PHE A 38 0.56 3.79 2.34
CA PHE A 38 0.87 4.94 1.49
C PHE A 38 1.08 6.19 2.35
N GLN A 39 2.01 7.01 1.92
CA GLN A 39 2.27 8.31 2.52
C GLN A 39 1.18 9.31 2.11
N THR A 40 0.68 10.05 3.07
CA THR A 40 -0.30 11.11 2.83
C THR A 40 -0.09 12.26 3.81
N GLU A 41 -0.79 13.34 3.60
CA GLU A 41 -0.78 14.50 4.48
C GLU A 41 -2.18 14.69 5.07
N ILE A 42 -2.23 14.96 6.36
CA ILE A 42 -3.47 15.32 7.06
C ILE A 42 -3.31 16.68 7.73
N LYS A 43 -4.40 17.41 7.86
CA LYS A 43 -4.39 18.69 8.53
C LYS A 43 -4.69 18.50 10.01
N VAL A 44 -3.74 18.86 10.87
CA VAL A 44 -3.85 18.77 12.33
C VAL A 44 -3.62 20.17 12.89
N HIS A 45 -4.61 20.71 13.61
CA HIS A 45 -4.55 22.06 14.18
C HIS A 45 -4.12 23.17 13.18
N GLY A 46 -4.53 23.03 11.92
CA GLY A 46 -4.22 23.98 10.86
C GLY A 46 -2.91 23.72 10.10
N GLU A 47 -2.06 22.84 10.57
CA GLU A 47 -0.80 22.45 9.94
C GLU A 47 -0.91 21.12 9.20
N TRP A 48 -0.17 20.99 8.09
CA TRP A 48 -0.08 19.74 7.34
C TRP A 48 0.96 18.81 7.97
N VAL A 49 0.53 17.61 8.33
CA VAL A 49 1.39 16.59 8.95
C VAL A 49 1.42 15.35 8.07
N ASN A 50 2.63 14.86 7.81
CA ASN A 50 2.82 13.60 7.10
C ASN A 50 2.36 12.43 7.97
N THR A 51 1.62 11.52 7.36
CA THR A 51 1.18 10.28 8.00
C THR A 51 1.15 9.15 6.98
N THR A 52 0.99 7.93 7.46
CA THR A 52 0.81 6.74 6.61
C THR A 52 -0.54 6.10 6.90
N LYS A 53 -1.11 5.47 5.88
CA LYS A 53 -2.36 4.72 5.97
C LYS A 53 -2.23 3.40 5.23
N PRO A 54 -2.97 2.34 5.63
CA PRO A 54 -2.97 1.09 4.89
C PRO A 54 -3.42 1.28 3.44
N LEU A 55 -2.66 0.68 2.51
CA LEU A 55 -3.01 0.67 1.09
C LEU A 55 -4.23 -0.22 0.84
N PHE A 56 -4.29 -1.37 1.52
CA PHE A 56 -5.41 -2.31 1.48
C PHE A 56 -5.91 -2.57 2.90
N PRO A 57 -6.85 -1.75 3.41
CA PRO A 57 -7.36 -1.90 4.79
C PRO A 57 -7.92 -3.31 5.05
N GLY A 58 -7.49 -3.93 6.15
CA GLY A 58 -7.90 -5.27 6.54
C GLY A 58 -7.11 -6.40 5.90
N TYR A 59 -6.00 -6.10 5.19
CA TYR A 59 -5.18 -7.11 4.52
C TYR A 59 -3.70 -6.96 4.86
N LEU A 60 -3.06 -8.10 5.16
CA LEU A 60 -1.60 -8.24 5.22
C LEU A 60 -1.13 -9.05 4.01
N ILE A 61 0.12 -8.89 3.65
CA ILE A 61 0.77 -9.69 2.61
C ILE A 61 1.85 -10.54 3.27
N CYS A 62 1.83 -11.84 2.96
CA CYS A 62 2.76 -12.83 3.46
C CYS A 62 3.53 -13.47 2.31
N ASP A 63 4.85 -13.37 2.35
CA ASP A 63 5.74 -14.10 1.44
C ASP A 63 6.04 -15.47 2.05
N THR A 64 5.48 -16.53 1.47
CA THR A 64 5.66 -17.90 1.95
C THR A 64 5.58 -18.90 0.81
N ALA A 65 6.35 -20.00 0.94
CA ALA A 65 6.23 -21.16 0.06
C ALA A 65 5.15 -22.15 0.54
N ASP A 66 4.71 -22.02 1.81
CA ASP A 66 3.73 -22.94 2.41
C ASP A 66 2.59 -22.19 3.12
N PRO A 67 1.60 -21.70 2.36
CA PRO A 67 0.45 -20.99 2.92
C PRO A 67 -0.42 -21.88 3.82
N ARG A 68 -0.38 -23.19 3.61
CA ARG A 68 -1.14 -24.15 4.44
C ARG A 68 -0.61 -24.18 5.86
N SER A 69 0.70 -24.24 6.03
CA SER A 69 1.33 -24.20 7.35
C SER A 69 1.04 -22.86 8.05
N VAL A 70 1.15 -21.74 7.34
CA VAL A 70 0.80 -20.42 7.88
C VAL A 70 -0.65 -20.42 8.36
N GLN A 71 -1.60 -20.89 7.53
CA GLN A 71 -3.02 -20.95 7.90
C GLN A 71 -3.27 -21.78 9.17
N GLN A 72 -2.55 -22.89 9.35
CA GLN A 72 -2.68 -23.73 10.55
C GLN A 72 -2.28 -22.97 11.83
N TYR A 73 -1.22 -22.15 11.77
CA TYR A 73 -0.85 -21.30 12.90
C TYR A 73 -1.89 -20.20 13.15
N LEU A 74 -2.41 -19.58 12.09
CA LEU A 74 -3.46 -18.56 12.23
C LEU A 74 -4.71 -19.08 12.90
N LEU A 75 -5.10 -20.33 12.61
CA LEU A 75 -6.27 -20.99 13.19
C LEU A 75 -6.15 -21.24 14.70
N ARG A 76 -4.94 -21.23 15.25
CA ARG A 76 -4.69 -21.38 16.70
C ARG A 76 -4.80 -20.06 17.47
N MET A 77 -4.87 -18.95 16.75
CA MET A 77 -5.04 -17.64 17.35
C MET A 77 -6.52 -17.40 17.69
N ASP A 78 -6.76 -16.67 18.77
CA ASP A 78 -8.11 -16.23 19.13
C ASP A 78 -8.59 -15.07 18.23
N ASP A 79 -7.65 -14.42 17.56
CA ASP A 79 -7.94 -13.32 16.64
C ASP A 79 -8.40 -13.84 15.27
N PHE A 80 -9.20 -13.03 14.58
CA PHE A 80 -9.55 -13.30 13.19
C PHE A 80 -8.36 -13.02 12.27
N ALA A 81 -7.80 -14.06 11.70
CA ALA A 81 -6.79 -14.00 10.64
C ALA A 81 -6.93 -15.21 9.73
N ARG A 82 -7.03 -14.98 8.42
CA ARG A 82 -7.22 -16.05 7.42
C ARG A 82 -6.43 -15.73 6.15
N VAL A 83 -5.71 -16.73 5.65
CA VAL A 83 -5.14 -16.66 4.30
C VAL A 83 -6.29 -16.71 3.30
N LEU A 84 -6.31 -15.81 2.32
CA LEU A 84 -7.34 -15.78 1.30
C LEU A 84 -7.31 -17.06 0.48
N SER A 85 -8.49 -17.63 0.31
CA SER A 85 -8.70 -18.85 -0.47
C SER A 85 -9.93 -18.73 -1.35
N GLN A 86 -9.93 -19.47 -2.44
CA GLN A 86 -11.07 -19.63 -3.33
C GLN A 86 -11.26 -21.11 -3.60
N ASP A 87 -12.49 -21.59 -3.43
CA ASP A 87 -12.85 -23.01 -3.62
C ASP A 87 -11.94 -23.98 -2.82
N GLY A 88 -11.56 -23.57 -1.60
CA GLY A 88 -10.70 -24.36 -0.72
C GLY A 88 -9.20 -24.33 -1.06
N GLN A 89 -8.81 -23.57 -2.07
CA GLN A 89 -7.40 -23.40 -2.46
C GLN A 89 -6.91 -21.99 -2.11
N PHE A 90 -5.69 -21.90 -1.59
CA PHE A 90 -5.06 -20.62 -1.34
C PHE A 90 -4.70 -19.92 -2.66
N VAL A 91 -5.03 -18.66 -2.78
CA VAL A 91 -4.82 -17.86 -3.98
C VAL A 91 -3.64 -16.92 -3.78
N PRO A 92 -2.50 -17.13 -4.47
CA PRO A 92 -1.40 -16.19 -4.44
C PRO A 92 -1.76 -14.92 -5.21
N LEU A 93 -1.05 -13.81 -4.91
CA LEU A 93 -1.09 -12.65 -5.78
C LEU A 93 -0.53 -13.02 -7.15
N ALA A 94 -1.14 -12.45 -8.20
CA ALA A 94 -0.63 -12.57 -9.55
C ALA A 94 0.75 -11.91 -9.68
N LYS A 95 1.54 -12.34 -10.63
CA LYS A 95 2.89 -11.81 -10.86
C LYS A 95 2.88 -10.29 -11.10
N GLU A 96 1.89 -9.80 -11.81
CA GLU A 96 1.68 -8.38 -12.11
C GLU A 96 1.36 -7.58 -10.85
N GLU A 97 0.55 -8.15 -9.95
CA GLU A 97 0.23 -7.54 -8.65
C GLU A 97 1.47 -7.45 -7.75
N VAL A 98 2.26 -8.52 -7.70
CA VAL A 98 3.54 -8.54 -6.96
C VAL A 98 4.51 -7.50 -7.51
N GLN A 99 4.62 -7.40 -8.83
CA GLN A 99 5.50 -6.41 -9.48
C GLN A 99 5.05 -4.98 -9.21
N LEU A 100 3.74 -4.71 -9.24
CA LEU A 100 3.19 -3.38 -8.98
C LEU A 100 3.45 -2.94 -7.54
N ILE A 101 3.07 -3.77 -6.57
CA ILE A 101 3.26 -3.47 -5.14
C ILE A 101 4.77 -3.39 -4.81
N GLY A 102 5.56 -4.31 -5.34
CA GLY A 102 7.01 -4.33 -5.17
C GLY A 102 7.71 -3.14 -5.84
N GLY A 103 7.16 -2.63 -6.96
CA GLY A 103 7.65 -1.43 -7.62
C GLY A 103 7.30 -0.13 -6.88
N PHE A 104 6.18 -0.12 -6.16
CA PHE A 104 5.75 1.03 -5.36
C PHE A 104 6.41 1.08 -3.97
N THR A 105 6.97 -0.02 -3.49
CA THR A 105 7.48 -0.17 -2.13
C THR A 105 8.86 -0.83 -2.14
N HIS A 106 9.55 -0.78 -1.00
CA HIS A 106 10.82 -1.48 -0.81
C HIS A 106 10.71 -2.45 0.36
N ARG A 107 11.44 -3.56 0.29
CA ARG A 107 11.51 -4.50 1.42
C ARG A 107 12.05 -3.78 2.66
N GLY A 108 11.38 -3.98 3.80
CA GLY A 108 11.69 -3.29 5.06
C GLY A 108 11.03 -1.92 5.21
N ASP A 109 10.65 -1.29 4.07
CA ASP A 109 9.84 -0.07 4.03
C ASP A 109 8.75 -0.27 2.97
N ARG A 110 7.61 -0.77 3.38
CA ARG A 110 6.46 -1.05 2.51
C ARG A 110 5.50 0.13 2.45
N VAL A 111 6.06 1.34 2.33
CA VAL A 111 5.30 2.59 2.22
C VAL A 111 5.44 3.16 0.82
N VAL A 112 4.31 3.34 0.13
CA VAL A 112 4.24 4.05 -1.15
C VAL A 112 4.42 5.55 -0.87
N PRO A 113 5.51 6.19 -1.35
CA PRO A 113 5.73 7.62 -1.13
C PRO A 113 4.70 8.45 -1.91
N MET A 114 4.60 9.74 -1.54
CA MET A 114 3.77 10.67 -2.29
C MET A 114 4.30 10.88 -3.70
N SER A 115 3.37 10.92 -4.65
CA SER A 115 3.65 11.42 -6.01
C SER A 115 3.39 12.91 -6.08
N GLU A 116 3.96 13.55 -7.08
CA GLU A 116 3.76 14.97 -7.38
C GLU A 116 3.17 15.14 -8.78
N ALA A 117 2.29 16.10 -8.92
CA ALA A 117 1.70 16.47 -10.20
C ALA A 117 1.66 17.99 -10.36
N LEU A 118 1.68 18.45 -11.60
CA LEU A 118 1.45 19.84 -11.96
C LEU A 118 0.01 20.02 -12.46
N LYS A 119 -0.57 21.12 -12.04
CA LYS A 119 -1.78 21.65 -12.64
C LYS A 119 -1.41 22.48 -13.89
N ASP A 120 -1.87 22.03 -15.04
CA ASP A 120 -1.75 22.74 -16.32
C ASP A 120 -3.16 22.99 -16.88
N GLY A 121 -3.69 24.18 -16.64
CA GLY A 121 -5.09 24.51 -16.94
C GLY A 121 -6.04 23.60 -16.15
N ASP A 122 -6.86 22.85 -16.88
CA ASP A 122 -7.79 21.86 -16.34
C ASP A 122 -7.16 20.47 -16.19
N GLN A 123 -5.96 20.28 -16.75
CA GLN A 123 -5.27 19.00 -16.71
C GLN A 123 -4.34 18.91 -15.49
N VAL A 124 -4.11 17.66 -15.07
CA VAL A 124 -3.15 17.32 -14.04
C VAL A 124 -2.15 16.34 -14.64
N VAL A 125 -0.87 16.71 -14.61
CA VAL A 125 0.22 15.92 -15.17
C VAL A 125 1.11 15.42 -14.03
N VAL A 126 1.24 14.11 -13.86
CA VAL A 126 2.15 13.51 -12.88
C VAL A 126 3.59 13.81 -13.30
N THR A 127 4.39 14.32 -12.38
CA THR A 127 5.76 14.78 -12.65
C THR A 127 6.83 14.01 -11.88
N ALA A 128 6.46 13.36 -10.79
CA ALA A 128 7.38 12.58 -9.96
C ALA A 128 6.63 11.59 -9.07
N GLY A 129 7.37 10.60 -8.58
CA GLY A 129 6.90 9.61 -7.63
C GLY A 129 6.35 8.33 -8.28
N PRO A 130 5.79 7.41 -7.47
CA PRO A 130 5.36 6.09 -7.91
C PRO A 130 4.31 6.07 -9.02
N LEU A 131 3.46 7.12 -9.09
CA LEU A 131 2.42 7.20 -10.13
C LEU A 131 2.95 7.61 -11.50
N LEU A 132 4.18 8.07 -11.61
CA LEU A 132 4.79 8.40 -12.91
C LEU A 132 4.94 7.11 -13.73
N GLY A 133 4.34 7.09 -14.91
CA GLY A 133 4.24 5.90 -15.76
C GLY A 133 3.08 4.96 -15.41
N HIS A 134 2.32 5.25 -14.35
CA HIS A 134 1.13 4.48 -13.93
C HIS A 134 -0.14 5.34 -13.89
N GLU A 135 -0.16 6.41 -14.66
CA GLU A 135 -1.28 7.37 -14.71
C GLU A 135 -2.59 6.70 -15.12
N GLY A 136 -2.53 5.64 -15.91
CA GLY A 136 -3.69 4.85 -16.32
C GLY A 136 -4.44 4.16 -15.18
N LEU A 137 -3.82 4.00 -14.01
CA LEU A 137 -4.46 3.46 -12.81
C LEU A 137 -5.32 4.50 -12.08
N ILE A 138 -5.12 5.78 -12.34
CA ILE A 138 -5.80 6.87 -11.65
C ILE A 138 -7.23 6.98 -12.17
N LYS A 139 -8.21 6.87 -11.26
CA LYS A 139 -9.63 7.08 -11.56
C LYS A 139 -10.07 8.50 -11.25
N THR A 140 -9.74 8.98 -10.07
CA THR A 140 -10.07 10.34 -9.63
C THR A 140 -8.96 10.93 -8.78
N ILE A 141 -8.89 12.25 -8.73
CA ILE A 141 -7.93 13.01 -7.92
C ILE A 141 -8.71 13.92 -6.98
N ASN A 142 -8.41 13.82 -5.69
CA ASN A 142 -8.89 14.76 -4.70
C ASN A 142 -7.75 15.73 -4.32
N ARG A 143 -7.76 16.92 -4.93
CA ARG A 143 -6.71 17.92 -4.74
C ARG A 143 -6.66 18.45 -3.31
N ARG A 144 -7.82 18.58 -2.64
CA ARG A 144 -7.90 19.08 -1.25
C ARG A 144 -7.28 18.13 -0.24
N LYS A 145 -7.35 16.83 -0.53
CA LYS A 145 -6.80 15.77 0.31
C LYS A 145 -5.44 15.26 -0.16
N SER A 146 -4.86 15.85 -1.21
CA SER A 146 -3.61 15.38 -1.83
C SER A 146 -3.63 13.86 -2.08
N THR A 147 -4.71 13.37 -2.69
CA THR A 147 -4.97 11.94 -2.86
C THR A 147 -5.40 11.62 -4.28
N ALA A 148 -4.84 10.56 -4.83
CA ALA A 148 -5.32 9.90 -6.05
C ALA A 148 -6.01 8.59 -5.68
N TYR A 149 -7.17 8.33 -6.28
CA TYR A 149 -7.89 7.07 -6.17
C TYR A 149 -7.52 6.17 -7.34
N LEU A 150 -7.10 4.95 -7.04
CA LEU A 150 -6.66 3.95 -8.00
C LEU A 150 -7.61 2.77 -8.02
N GLU A 151 -7.73 2.14 -9.17
CA GLU A 151 -8.33 0.83 -9.31
C GLU A 151 -7.24 -0.20 -9.63
N LEU A 152 -7.13 -1.20 -8.77
CA LEU A 152 -6.15 -2.28 -8.88
C LEU A 152 -6.83 -3.63 -8.80
N ASP A 153 -6.19 -4.64 -9.35
CA ASP A 153 -6.57 -6.03 -9.10
C ASP A 153 -5.79 -6.58 -7.91
N LEU A 154 -6.47 -7.29 -7.02
CA LEU A 154 -5.88 -7.96 -5.87
C LEU A 154 -6.53 -9.34 -5.71
N CYS A 155 -5.78 -10.40 -5.92
CA CYS A 155 -6.26 -11.78 -5.88
C CYS A 155 -7.49 -12.00 -6.78
N GLY A 156 -7.48 -11.47 -8.00
CA GLY A 156 -8.57 -11.57 -8.96
C GLY A 156 -9.80 -10.71 -8.65
N ARG A 157 -9.72 -9.84 -7.65
CA ARG A 157 -10.78 -8.89 -7.29
C ARG A 157 -10.37 -7.47 -7.66
N ARG A 158 -11.29 -6.70 -8.22
CA ARG A 158 -11.09 -5.28 -8.47
C ARG A 158 -11.27 -4.52 -7.15
N VAL A 159 -10.22 -3.84 -6.70
CA VAL A 159 -10.23 -3.03 -5.48
C VAL A 159 -9.93 -1.57 -5.79
N THR A 160 -10.62 -0.66 -5.10
CA THR A 160 -10.31 0.76 -5.13
C THR A 160 -9.43 1.07 -3.92
N THR A 161 -8.28 1.65 -4.18
CA THR A 161 -7.36 2.14 -3.15
C THR A 161 -6.99 3.59 -3.42
N ARG A 162 -6.18 4.15 -2.57
CA ARG A 162 -5.71 5.52 -2.68
C ARG A 162 -4.23 5.63 -2.35
N VAL A 163 -3.59 6.62 -2.96
CA VAL A 163 -2.19 6.98 -2.71
C VAL A 163 -2.06 8.50 -2.62
N GLY A 164 -0.98 8.98 -2.03
CA GLY A 164 -0.71 10.40 -1.94
C GLY A 164 -0.34 10.98 -3.30
N LEU A 165 -0.96 12.11 -3.66
CA LEU A 165 -0.64 12.89 -4.85
C LEU A 165 -0.77 14.37 -4.53
N ALA A 166 0.36 15.06 -4.45
CA ALA A 166 0.40 16.50 -4.27
C ALA A 166 0.29 17.19 -5.64
N VAL A 167 -0.83 17.88 -5.88
CA VAL A 167 -1.03 18.68 -7.08
C VAL A 167 -0.57 20.10 -6.82
N LEU A 168 0.51 20.50 -7.46
CA LEU A 168 1.18 21.78 -7.25
C LEU A 168 0.93 22.75 -8.41
N SER A 169 0.87 24.06 -8.11
CA SER A 169 1.08 25.08 -9.13
C SER A 169 2.55 25.18 -9.50
N ALA A 170 2.87 25.83 -10.62
CA ALA A 170 4.25 26.05 -11.03
C ALA A 170 5.06 26.79 -9.96
N GLU A 171 4.45 27.78 -9.29
CA GLU A 171 5.06 28.54 -8.19
C GLU A 171 5.32 27.68 -6.95
N GLN A 172 4.34 26.88 -6.54
CA GLN A 172 4.48 25.96 -5.42
C GLN A 172 5.57 24.93 -5.65
N ARG A 173 5.69 24.43 -6.89
CA ARG A 173 6.75 23.50 -7.28
C ARG A 173 8.13 24.14 -7.17
N ALA A 174 8.30 25.36 -7.68
CA ALA A 174 9.55 26.11 -7.59
C ALA A 174 9.97 26.33 -6.13
N MET A 175 9.06 26.73 -5.26
CA MET A 175 9.31 26.90 -3.83
C MET A 175 9.67 25.58 -3.13
N ARG A 176 9.02 24.48 -3.48
CA ARG A 176 9.30 23.15 -2.90
C ARG A 176 10.69 22.65 -3.31
N ASN A 177 11.07 22.86 -4.56
CA ASN A 177 12.40 22.50 -5.07
C ASN A 177 13.49 23.34 -4.39
N LEU A 178 13.24 24.63 -4.15
CA LEU A 178 14.17 25.50 -3.44
C LEU A 178 14.38 25.05 -2.00
N LYS A 179 13.32 24.67 -1.29
CA LYS A 179 13.42 24.13 0.08
C LYS A 179 14.20 22.82 0.14
N LYS A 180 14.01 21.93 -0.84
CA LYS A 180 14.78 20.67 -0.94
C LYS A 180 16.26 20.92 -1.24
N ALA A 181 16.61 21.97 -1.98
CA ALA A 181 18.00 22.31 -2.30
C ALA A 181 18.75 22.96 -1.11
N ILE A 182 18.02 23.57 -0.17
CA ILE A 182 18.58 24.23 1.03
C ILE A 182 18.68 23.27 2.22
N ALA A 183 17.90 22.20 2.23
CA ALA A 183 17.97 21.14 3.23
C ALA A 183 19.06 20.12 2.83
#